data_ff40a58671d0a35de7ee06ba120eee3c
#
_entry.id   ff40a58671d0a35de7ee06ba120eee3c
#
_cell.length_a   1.000
_cell.length_b   1.000
_cell.length_c   1.000
_cell.angle_alpha   90.00
_cell.angle_beta   90.00
_cell.angle_gamma   90.00
#
_symmetry.space_group_name_H-M   'P 1'
#
loop_
_entity.id
_entity.type
_entity.pdbx_description
1 polymer ?
#
loop_
_entity_poly.entity_id
_entity_poly.type
_entity_poly.pdbx_seq_one_letter_code
_entity_poly.pdbx_strand_id
1 'polypeptide(L)'
;MSKKPTVLMILDGFGLNDKTEGNAVAQANKPNIDALMKDYPWVKGNASGLAVGLPDGQMGNSEVGHMNMGAGRIIYQELTKITKAIDDGDFFENKALLAACENVKKNDSALHLMGLVSDGGVHSHITHIYGILELAKRQGTVSYTHLTLPT
;
A
#
# COMPACT_ATOMS: atom_id res chain seq x y z
N MET A 1 20.19 -22.86 29.78
CA MET A 1 20.83 -22.19 28.62
C MET A 1 20.78 -20.68 28.87
N SER A 2 21.92 -19.98 28.87
CA SER A 2 21.93 -18.52 28.98
C SER A 2 21.35 -17.93 27.68
N LYS A 3 20.35 -17.07 27.79
CA LYS A 3 19.79 -16.35 26.64
C LYS A 3 20.86 -15.39 26.11
N LYS A 4 21.23 -15.51 24.84
CA LYS A 4 22.10 -14.54 24.18
C LYS A 4 21.24 -13.33 23.75
N PRO A 5 21.59 -12.09 24.11
CA PRO A 5 20.84 -10.92 23.67
C PRO A 5 21.02 -10.74 22.16
N THR A 6 19.93 -10.35 21.49
CA THR A 6 19.96 -9.93 20.09
C THR A 6 19.58 -8.45 20.04
N VAL A 7 20.34 -7.66 19.30
CA VAL A 7 20.09 -6.24 19.09
C VAL A 7 19.68 -6.02 17.64
N LEU A 8 18.52 -5.42 17.43
CA LEU A 8 18.09 -4.90 16.13
C LEU A 8 18.28 -3.38 16.17
N MET A 9 19.18 -2.88 15.32
CA MET A 9 19.43 -1.43 15.19
C MET A 9 18.87 -0.96 13.86
N ILE A 10 17.91 -0.03 13.89
CA ILE A 10 17.28 0.56 12.71
C ILE A 10 17.80 1.98 12.57
N LEU A 11 18.54 2.24 11.48
CA LEU A 11 19.01 3.57 11.10
C LEU A 11 17.99 4.18 10.13
N ASP A 12 16.93 4.75 10.68
CA ASP A 12 15.84 5.32 9.89
C ASP A 12 16.33 6.51 9.05
N GLY A 13 15.99 6.52 7.76
CA GLY A 13 16.49 7.52 6.81
C GLY A 13 17.90 7.25 6.26
N PHE A 14 18.58 6.18 6.70
CA PHE A 14 19.90 5.82 6.18
C PHE A 14 19.76 5.09 4.84
N GLY A 15 19.68 5.86 3.75
CA GLY A 15 19.55 5.33 2.39
C GLY A 15 20.89 5.16 1.67
N LEU A 16 20.95 4.25 0.70
CA LEU A 16 22.09 4.04 -0.17
C LEU A 16 21.88 4.81 -1.48
N ASN A 17 22.83 5.64 -1.84
CA ASN A 17 22.87 6.37 -3.10
C ASN A 17 24.33 6.54 -3.54
N ASP A 18 24.60 6.29 -4.83
CA ASP A 18 25.95 6.36 -5.39
C ASP A 18 26.45 7.83 -5.59
N LYS A 19 25.53 8.80 -5.56
CA LYS A 19 25.88 10.22 -5.61
C LYS A 19 26.42 10.69 -4.27
N THR A 20 27.50 11.45 -4.28
CA THR A 20 28.09 12.06 -3.08
C THR A 20 27.57 13.47 -2.82
N GLU A 21 27.26 14.22 -3.87
CA GLU A 21 26.72 15.58 -3.76
C GLU A 21 25.31 15.53 -3.10
N GLY A 22 25.11 16.31 -2.06
CA GLY A 22 23.87 16.35 -1.29
C GLY A 22 23.58 15.09 -0.47
N ASN A 23 24.52 14.14 -0.39
CA ASN A 23 24.36 12.87 0.30
C ASN A 23 25.15 12.86 1.63
N ALA A 24 24.48 13.20 2.72
CA ALA A 24 25.11 13.23 4.04
C ALA A 24 25.63 11.86 4.48
N VAL A 25 24.97 10.76 4.11
CA VAL A 25 25.41 9.40 4.44
C VAL A 25 26.73 9.07 3.76
N ALA A 26 26.90 9.44 2.47
CA ALA A 26 28.13 9.20 1.74
C ALA A 26 29.29 10.06 2.25
N GLN A 27 29.00 11.28 2.72
CA GLN A 27 30.02 12.24 3.17
C GLN A 27 30.39 12.07 4.66
N ALA A 28 29.57 11.36 5.43
CA ALA A 28 29.82 11.16 6.84
C ALA A 28 31.06 10.30 7.12
N ASN A 29 31.80 10.63 8.18
CA ASN A 29 32.82 9.76 8.72
C ASN A 29 32.17 8.61 9.51
N LYS A 30 32.05 7.44 8.91
CA LYS A 30 31.33 6.29 9.43
C LYS A 30 32.13 4.98 9.39
N PRO A 31 33.37 4.96 9.94
CA PRO A 31 34.29 3.84 9.79
C PRO A 31 33.72 2.50 10.27
N ASN A 32 32.89 2.50 11.31
CA ASN A 32 32.30 1.28 11.83
C ASN A 32 31.22 0.70 10.90
N ILE A 33 30.37 1.55 10.31
CA ILE A 33 29.37 1.11 9.32
C ILE A 33 30.06 0.60 8.06
N ASP A 34 31.09 1.30 7.60
CA ASP A 34 31.86 0.89 6.42
C ASP A 34 32.55 -0.46 6.65
N ALA A 35 33.12 -0.69 7.83
CA ALA A 35 33.71 -1.99 8.21
C ALA A 35 32.65 -3.09 8.27
N LEU A 36 31.48 -2.83 8.85
CA LEU A 36 30.39 -3.80 8.90
C LEU A 36 29.91 -4.20 7.49
N MET A 37 29.75 -3.21 6.60
CA MET A 37 29.32 -3.48 5.22
C MET A 37 30.39 -4.22 4.41
N LYS A 38 31.68 -4.06 4.76
CA LYS A 38 32.78 -4.75 4.10
C LYS A 38 32.93 -6.21 4.60
N ASP A 39 32.82 -6.40 5.91
CA ASP A 39 33.28 -7.63 6.57
C ASP A 39 32.12 -8.62 6.82
N TYR A 40 30.85 -8.18 6.70
CA TYR A 40 29.67 -8.99 6.98
C TYR A 40 28.71 -9.02 5.78
N PRO A 41 27.90 -10.08 5.64
CA PRO A 41 26.87 -10.16 4.62
C PRO A 41 25.81 -9.06 4.79
N TRP A 42 25.43 -8.43 3.69
CA TRP A 42 24.34 -7.45 3.66
C TRP A 42 23.60 -7.50 2.32
N VAL A 43 22.37 -6.99 2.32
CA VAL A 43 21.56 -6.89 1.11
C VAL A 43 20.91 -5.51 1.01
N LYS A 44 20.64 -5.05 -0.22
CA LYS A 44 19.83 -3.87 -0.45
C LYS A 44 18.34 -4.25 -0.33
N GLY A 45 17.59 -3.52 0.47
CA GLY A 45 16.13 -3.61 0.55
C GLY A 45 15.48 -2.42 -0.14
N ASN A 46 14.31 -2.63 -0.74
CA ASN A 46 13.49 -1.54 -1.23
C ASN A 46 12.68 -0.94 -0.08
N ALA A 47 12.63 0.39 -0.01
CA ALA A 47 11.91 1.13 1.03
C ALA A 47 10.78 1.98 0.47
N SER A 48 10.30 1.72 -0.76
CA SER A 48 9.27 2.51 -1.44
C SER A 48 8.35 1.64 -2.30
N GLY A 49 7.23 2.20 -2.70
CA GLY A 49 6.29 1.59 -3.64
C GLY A 49 5.72 0.26 -3.16
N LEU A 50 5.43 -0.62 -4.09
CA LEU A 50 4.81 -1.93 -3.83
C LEU A 50 5.62 -2.82 -2.88
N ALA A 51 6.93 -2.66 -2.85
CA ALA A 51 7.81 -3.42 -1.95
C ALA A 51 7.55 -3.15 -0.46
N VAL A 52 6.91 -2.06 -0.13
CA VAL A 52 6.49 -1.71 1.23
C VAL A 52 4.97 -1.53 1.37
N GLY A 53 4.20 -1.96 0.38
CA GLY A 53 2.74 -1.93 0.42
C GLY A 53 2.09 -0.59 0.05
N LEU A 54 2.86 0.32 -0.56
CA LEU A 54 2.39 1.60 -1.09
C LEU A 54 2.15 1.51 -2.61
N PRO A 55 1.42 2.47 -3.20
CA PRO A 55 1.33 2.59 -4.65
C PRO A 55 2.70 2.67 -5.31
N ASP A 56 2.79 2.20 -6.55
CA ASP A 56 4.04 2.27 -7.31
C ASP A 56 4.56 3.71 -7.43
N GLY A 57 5.87 3.88 -7.32
CA GLY A 57 6.52 5.19 -7.34
C GLY A 57 6.35 6.05 -6.08
N GLN A 58 5.52 5.64 -5.11
CA GLN A 58 5.36 6.39 -3.87
C GLN A 58 6.55 6.14 -2.93
N MET A 59 7.12 7.24 -2.42
CA MET A 59 8.20 7.21 -1.44
C MET A 59 7.70 6.56 -0.14
N GLY A 60 8.49 5.66 0.43
CA GLY A 60 8.23 5.06 1.73
C GLY A 60 8.33 6.04 2.89
N ASN A 61 7.90 5.58 4.05
CA ASN A 61 8.02 6.31 5.30
C ASN A 61 8.33 5.33 6.44
N SER A 62 8.68 5.88 7.60
CA SER A 62 9.05 5.10 8.79
C SER A 62 7.94 4.15 9.24
N GLU A 63 6.68 4.59 9.21
CA GLU A 63 5.53 3.82 9.67
C GLU A 63 5.35 2.52 8.87
N VAL A 64 5.27 2.62 7.54
CA VAL A 64 5.13 1.42 6.71
C VAL A 64 6.36 0.53 6.75
N GLY A 65 7.56 1.11 6.84
CA GLY A 65 8.80 0.35 6.94
C GLY A 65 8.87 -0.49 8.21
N HIS A 66 8.61 0.11 9.36
CA HIS A 66 8.58 -0.59 10.65
C HIS A 66 7.47 -1.63 10.73
N MET A 67 6.29 -1.33 10.15
CA MET A 67 5.18 -2.29 10.09
C MET A 67 5.56 -3.54 9.29
N ASN A 68 6.20 -3.37 8.15
CA ASN A 68 6.64 -4.49 7.31
C ASN A 68 7.74 -5.33 8.01
N MET A 69 8.71 -4.67 8.63
CA MET A 69 9.76 -5.35 9.41
C MET A 69 9.16 -6.14 10.59
N GLY A 70 8.24 -5.54 11.34
CA GLY A 70 7.58 -6.19 12.47
C GLY A 70 6.69 -7.36 12.07
N ALA A 71 6.03 -7.26 10.92
CA ALA A 71 5.17 -8.32 10.39
C ALA A 71 5.94 -9.42 9.66
N GLY A 72 7.19 -9.19 9.27
CA GLY A 72 7.99 -10.11 8.44
C GLY A 72 7.41 -10.34 7.04
N ARG A 73 6.56 -9.45 6.56
CA ARG A 73 5.93 -9.51 5.23
C ARG A 73 5.46 -8.13 4.79
N ILE A 74 5.16 -7.99 3.51
CA ILE A 74 4.56 -6.76 2.98
C ILE A 74 3.13 -6.60 3.52
N ILE A 75 2.85 -5.46 4.13
CA ILE A 75 1.52 -5.02 4.55
C ILE A 75 1.05 -3.97 3.56
N TYR A 76 0.13 -4.33 2.68
CA TYR A 76 -0.46 -3.38 1.74
C TYR A 76 -1.32 -2.36 2.48
N GLN A 77 -1.09 -1.07 2.21
CA GLN A 77 -1.95 0.02 2.66
C GLN A 77 -3.31 -0.08 1.97
N GLU A 78 -4.36 0.46 2.58
CA GLU A 78 -5.76 0.24 2.13
C GLU A 78 -5.96 0.60 0.64
N LEU A 79 -5.41 1.73 0.18
CA LEU A 79 -5.47 2.11 -1.22
C LEU A 79 -4.89 1.03 -2.15
N THR A 80 -3.64 0.62 -1.87
CA THR A 80 -2.93 -0.39 -2.67
C THR A 80 -3.62 -1.75 -2.58
N LYS A 81 -4.13 -2.10 -1.41
CA LYS A 81 -4.86 -3.36 -1.17
C LYS A 81 -6.13 -3.45 -2.01
N ILE A 82 -6.92 -2.36 -2.07
CA ILE A 82 -8.15 -2.32 -2.88
C ILE A 82 -7.79 -2.37 -4.37
N THR A 83 -6.81 -1.56 -4.81
CA THR A 83 -6.34 -1.58 -6.20
C THR A 83 -5.91 -2.98 -6.61
N LYS A 84 -5.05 -3.60 -5.79
CA LYS A 84 -4.58 -4.96 -6.05
C LYS A 84 -5.73 -5.97 -6.09
N ALA A 85 -6.70 -5.88 -5.20
CA ALA A 85 -7.85 -6.79 -5.20
C ALA A 85 -8.71 -6.65 -6.47
N ILE A 86 -8.81 -5.44 -7.04
CA ILE A 86 -9.49 -5.20 -8.32
C ILE A 86 -8.69 -5.85 -9.46
N ASP A 87 -7.38 -5.65 -9.49
CA ASP A 87 -6.50 -6.16 -10.53
C ASP A 87 -6.42 -7.70 -10.52
N ASP A 88 -6.33 -8.28 -9.33
CA ASP A 88 -6.28 -9.75 -9.14
C ASP A 88 -7.66 -10.41 -9.33
N GLY A 89 -8.76 -9.65 -9.25
CA GLY A 89 -10.13 -10.15 -9.37
C GLY A 89 -10.83 -10.47 -8.04
N ASP A 90 -10.10 -10.55 -6.95
CA ASP A 90 -10.64 -10.89 -5.59
C ASP A 90 -11.70 -9.89 -5.13
N PHE A 91 -11.62 -8.64 -5.59
CA PHE A 91 -12.60 -7.60 -5.30
C PHE A 91 -14.02 -8.01 -5.71
N PHE A 92 -14.15 -8.70 -6.85
CA PHE A 92 -15.42 -9.13 -7.41
C PHE A 92 -16.03 -10.34 -6.70
N GLU A 93 -15.28 -10.96 -5.79
CA GLU A 93 -15.72 -12.06 -4.93
C GLU A 93 -15.98 -11.60 -3.48
N ASN A 94 -15.89 -10.30 -3.22
CA ASN A 94 -16.13 -9.75 -1.88
C ASN A 94 -17.57 -9.98 -1.44
N LYS A 95 -17.73 -10.80 -0.38
CA LYS A 95 -19.04 -11.24 0.12
C LYS A 95 -19.95 -10.10 0.54
N ALA A 96 -19.41 -9.03 1.12
CA ALA A 96 -20.21 -7.89 1.54
C ALA A 96 -20.76 -7.10 0.34
N LEU A 97 -19.93 -6.91 -0.69
CA LEU A 97 -20.35 -6.23 -1.92
C LEU A 97 -21.36 -7.08 -2.71
N LEU A 98 -21.12 -8.37 -2.80
CA LEU A 98 -22.08 -9.31 -3.42
C LEU A 98 -23.42 -9.31 -2.70
N ALA A 99 -23.42 -9.35 -1.36
CA ALA A 99 -24.66 -9.29 -0.57
C ALA A 99 -25.42 -7.97 -0.79
N ALA A 100 -24.73 -6.84 -0.96
CA ALA A 100 -25.36 -5.58 -1.31
C ALA A 100 -26.05 -5.66 -2.68
N CYS A 101 -25.41 -6.24 -3.69
CA CYS A 101 -26.01 -6.46 -5.00
C CYS A 101 -27.22 -7.40 -4.95
N GLU A 102 -27.14 -8.48 -4.19
CA GLU A 102 -28.28 -9.41 -3.98
C GLU A 102 -29.46 -8.72 -3.31
N ASN A 103 -29.20 -7.88 -2.28
CA ASN A 103 -30.24 -7.12 -1.61
C ASN A 103 -30.97 -6.17 -2.57
N VAL A 104 -30.22 -5.49 -3.44
CA VAL A 104 -30.78 -4.61 -4.47
C VAL A 104 -31.72 -5.39 -5.40
N LYS A 105 -31.30 -6.56 -5.90
CA LYS A 105 -32.13 -7.40 -6.76
C LYS A 105 -33.38 -7.90 -6.07
N LYS A 106 -33.22 -8.36 -4.83
CA LYS A 106 -34.35 -8.90 -4.03
C LYS A 106 -35.44 -7.88 -3.78
N ASN A 107 -35.07 -6.62 -3.59
CA ASN A 107 -35.99 -5.53 -3.23
C ASN A 107 -36.36 -4.63 -4.42
N ASP A 108 -35.95 -4.98 -5.64
CA ASP A 108 -36.15 -4.17 -6.85
C ASP A 108 -35.75 -2.71 -6.60
N SER A 109 -34.56 -2.51 -6.02
CA SER A 109 -34.07 -1.20 -5.61
C SER A 109 -32.77 -0.82 -6.35
N ALA A 110 -32.16 0.29 -6.01
CA ALA A 110 -30.92 0.77 -6.60
C ALA A 110 -29.73 0.65 -5.64
N LEU A 111 -28.55 0.39 -6.18
CA LEU A 111 -27.29 0.50 -5.46
C LEU A 111 -26.80 1.96 -5.51
N HIS A 112 -26.74 2.61 -4.35
CA HIS A 112 -26.26 3.98 -4.23
C HIS A 112 -24.78 3.99 -3.83
N LEU A 113 -23.95 4.67 -4.62
CA LEU A 113 -22.53 4.86 -4.34
C LEU A 113 -22.29 6.31 -3.95
N MET A 114 -21.65 6.53 -2.82
CA MET A 114 -21.28 7.86 -2.33
C MET A 114 -19.80 7.90 -2.01
N GLY A 115 -19.10 8.95 -2.44
CA GLY A 115 -17.67 9.08 -2.18
C GLY A 115 -17.03 10.22 -2.94
N LEU A 116 -15.75 10.43 -2.69
CA LEU A 116 -14.95 11.42 -3.39
C LEU A 116 -14.50 10.87 -4.75
N VAL A 117 -14.64 11.69 -5.78
CA VAL A 117 -14.09 11.43 -7.12
C VAL A 117 -12.72 12.08 -7.19
N SER A 118 -11.68 11.29 -7.07
CA SER A 118 -10.31 11.78 -7.08
C SER A 118 -9.38 10.79 -7.78
N ASP A 119 -8.40 11.29 -8.48
CA ASP A 119 -7.26 10.55 -9.03
C ASP A 119 -6.02 10.65 -8.13
N GLY A 120 -6.09 11.46 -7.07
CA GLY A 120 -4.96 11.74 -6.18
C GLY A 120 -4.56 10.60 -5.25
N GLY A 121 -5.46 9.65 -4.97
CA GLY A 121 -5.14 8.45 -4.18
C GLY A 121 -4.84 8.71 -2.70
N VAL A 122 -5.30 9.84 -2.12
CA VAL A 122 -5.10 10.13 -0.69
C VAL A 122 -6.24 9.55 0.15
N HIS A 123 -7.49 9.90 -0.18
CA HIS A 123 -8.69 9.42 0.52
C HIS A 123 -9.56 8.53 -0.35
N SER A 124 -9.39 8.57 -1.66
CA SER A 124 -10.12 7.77 -2.65
C SER A 124 -9.33 7.71 -3.95
N HIS A 125 -9.71 6.77 -4.81
CA HIS A 125 -9.19 6.71 -6.17
C HIS A 125 -10.33 6.33 -7.13
N ILE A 126 -10.42 7.03 -8.26
CA ILE A 126 -11.51 6.87 -9.24
C ILE A 126 -11.60 5.43 -9.78
N THR A 127 -10.46 4.72 -9.87
CA THR A 127 -10.44 3.31 -10.31
C THR A 127 -11.23 2.39 -9.39
N HIS A 128 -11.34 2.72 -8.09
CA HIS A 128 -12.13 1.95 -7.14
C HIS A 128 -13.63 2.11 -7.40
N ILE A 129 -14.05 3.30 -7.84
CA ILE A 129 -15.44 3.53 -8.29
C ILE A 129 -15.72 2.69 -9.53
N TYR A 130 -14.80 2.66 -10.49
CA TYR A 130 -14.93 1.80 -11.68
C TYR A 130 -15.00 0.33 -11.30
N GLY A 131 -14.24 -0.11 -10.31
CA GLY A 131 -14.31 -1.48 -9.77
C GLY A 131 -15.71 -1.82 -9.24
N ILE A 132 -16.34 -0.91 -8.48
CA ILE A 132 -17.69 -1.12 -7.96
C ILE A 132 -18.73 -1.11 -9.10
N LEU A 133 -18.60 -0.22 -10.06
CA LEU A 133 -19.49 -0.17 -11.22
C LEU A 133 -19.37 -1.45 -12.07
N GLU A 134 -18.17 -1.94 -12.27
CA GLU A 134 -17.95 -3.22 -12.97
C GLU A 134 -18.56 -4.39 -12.18
N LEU A 135 -18.42 -4.41 -10.85
CA LEU A 135 -19.09 -5.41 -10.00
C LEU A 135 -20.61 -5.35 -10.18
N ALA A 136 -21.21 -4.16 -10.10
CA ALA A 136 -22.63 -3.95 -10.27
C ALA A 136 -23.11 -4.44 -11.65
N LYS A 137 -22.34 -4.16 -12.71
CA LYS A 137 -22.58 -4.64 -14.06
C LYS A 137 -22.53 -6.17 -14.14
N ARG A 138 -21.49 -6.82 -13.60
CA ARG A 138 -21.37 -8.29 -13.55
C ARG A 138 -22.53 -8.93 -12.81
N GLN A 139 -23.02 -8.28 -11.77
CA GLN A 139 -24.15 -8.75 -10.98
C GLN A 139 -25.51 -8.39 -11.61
N GLY A 140 -25.56 -7.63 -12.69
CA GLY A 140 -26.82 -7.20 -13.33
C GLY A 140 -27.68 -6.32 -12.44
N THR A 141 -27.05 -5.50 -11.59
CA THR A 141 -27.75 -4.53 -10.72
C THR A 141 -27.83 -3.17 -11.38
N VAL A 142 -28.92 -2.44 -11.15
CA VAL A 142 -29.02 -1.03 -11.51
C VAL A 142 -28.33 -0.20 -10.41
N SER A 143 -27.41 0.68 -10.81
CA SER A 143 -26.73 1.55 -9.87
C SER A 143 -26.98 3.02 -10.16
N TYR A 144 -27.20 3.79 -9.08
CA TYR A 144 -27.13 5.25 -9.13
C TYR A 144 -25.85 5.68 -8.42
N THR A 145 -25.04 6.48 -9.10
CA THR A 145 -23.79 6.98 -8.55
C THR A 145 -23.97 8.45 -8.16
N HIS A 146 -23.78 8.74 -6.89
CA HIS A 146 -23.71 10.11 -6.37
C HIS A 146 -22.24 10.46 -6.17
N LEU A 147 -21.74 11.39 -6.96
CA LEU A 147 -20.35 11.82 -6.93
C LEU A 147 -20.25 13.16 -6.22
N THR A 148 -19.35 13.27 -5.26
CA THR A 148 -18.94 14.55 -4.68
C THR A 148 -17.54 14.89 -5.19
N LEU A 149 -17.41 16.08 -5.77
CA LEU A 149 -16.09 16.60 -6.14
C LEU A 149 -15.35 17.00 -4.86
N PRO A 150 -14.02 16.82 -4.80
CA PRO A 150 -13.22 17.38 -3.73
C PRO A 150 -13.34 18.90 -3.78
N THR A 151 -13.65 19.51 -2.64
CA THR A 151 -13.64 20.97 -2.46
C THR A 151 -12.23 21.44 -2.15
#